data_4c164a049416eaad1acace3fadc10412
#
_entry.id   4c164a049416eaad1acace3fadc10412
#
_cell.length_a   1.000
_cell.length_b   1.000
_cell.length_c   1.000
_cell.angle_alpha   90.00
_cell.angle_beta   90.00
_cell.angle_gamma   90.00
#
_symmetry.space_group_name_H-M   'P 1'
#
loop_
_entity.id
_entity.type
_entity.pdbx_description
1 polymer ?
#
loop_
_entity_poly.entity_id
_entity_poly.type
_entity_poly.pdbx_seq_one_letter_code
_entity_poly.pdbx_strand_id
1 'polypeptide(L)'
;MCIRDRNEKVSRFSRLMDRFACPVFYKRDAQGDSIFQTRYFNQSPAYSFTEYNGTNAPGLLYFDPGWNLYQPKGGNTSQPGYETDMGCMFVPTNEAMDRFFSPSGEGSDFFEAFGSWDKVPDNIAADFVANHQKYSFLSSLPSRFGDIKDEAGYEMEVSKENIVDKFVGRNGVVYVTDKVFTPLDYRTVMGPAKIDSLNSIFNQAMTDAQFVYYLRSLKSTYQFFVTPNEYMKDYVDPVAKSYASENYRCNLEFQLTPQNTVAAVPTRTSDGTVIMDNGFPLGSNGTVSNSSILKNRLEDILNCQTLVTESNEAFEAARAGGQEYFITKGYAPVRITQDNKISGAGNERPLTVSKIYNKENGNTYLIDGILQNTTTSIYDVLSSKDDFREFYDMCALLGIFVNNPTSSTVAPGRKVKFLNQYHYTVYVPTNEAIREAQAKGWIPTVGQIENEGDQSVRDSLENVMERFVRYHFQDNSVFIKGEKVENKAYLTSTINEASNKFYPVYVTNKDGNITLVDEADYGTGRVSARVVKTEGVYNLMTRDMTLNSGDKEKATTIEAYTYAVIHQIDDVLWFEQPKGENVKDQK
;
A
#
# COMPACT_ATOMS: atom_id res chain seq x y z
N MET A 1 -40.80 2.89 -15.90
CA MET A 1 -40.95 4.14 -15.18
C MET A 1 -42.19 4.18 -14.30
N CYS A 2 -43.38 3.90 -14.82
CA CYS A 2 -44.62 3.97 -14.03
C CYS A 2 -44.71 3.06 -12.79
N ILE A 3 -43.96 1.98 -12.75
CA ILE A 3 -44.04 1.01 -11.62
C ILE A 3 -43.22 1.53 -10.40
N ARG A 4 -42.07 2.12 -10.67
CA ARG A 4 -41.21 2.72 -9.63
C ARG A 4 -41.93 3.87 -8.93
N ASP A 5 -42.52 4.76 -9.69
CA ASP A 5 -43.11 6.01 -9.20
C ASP A 5 -44.45 5.81 -8.48
N ARG A 6 -45.08 4.65 -8.65
CA ARG A 6 -46.41 4.32 -8.04
C ARG A 6 -46.33 3.33 -6.88
N ASN A 7 -45.16 2.76 -6.59
CA ASN A 7 -45.01 1.81 -5.51
C ASN A 7 -44.42 2.50 -4.27
N GLU A 8 -45.28 2.79 -3.30
CA GLU A 8 -44.89 3.44 -2.05
C GLU A 8 -43.81 2.66 -1.27
N LYS A 9 -43.73 1.33 -1.47
CA LYS A 9 -42.75 0.47 -0.79
C LYS A 9 -41.30 0.70 -1.22
N VAL A 10 -41.05 1.38 -2.35
CA VAL A 10 -39.71 1.64 -2.92
C VAL A 10 -39.44 3.12 -3.13
N SER A 11 -40.21 3.98 -2.49
CA SER A 11 -40.14 5.44 -2.67
C SER A 11 -38.79 6.04 -2.30
N ARG A 12 -38.03 5.44 -1.36
CA ARG A 12 -36.69 5.94 -0.97
C ARG A 12 -35.66 5.76 -2.09
N PHE A 13 -35.63 4.58 -2.70
CA PHE A 13 -34.75 4.34 -3.84
C PHE A 13 -35.15 5.18 -5.06
N SER A 14 -36.44 5.36 -5.28
CA SER A 14 -36.94 6.27 -6.32
C SER A 14 -36.43 7.70 -6.14
N ARG A 15 -36.50 8.25 -4.92
CA ARG A 15 -35.97 9.60 -4.63
C ARG A 15 -34.46 9.69 -4.87
N LEU A 16 -33.72 8.62 -4.54
CA LEU A 16 -32.28 8.59 -4.79
C LEU A 16 -31.97 8.69 -6.29
N MET A 17 -32.73 7.96 -7.12
CA MET A 17 -32.60 8.04 -8.58
C MET A 17 -33.02 9.41 -9.12
N ASP A 18 -34.08 10.02 -8.57
CA ASP A 18 -34.61 11.29 -9.03
C ASP A 18 -33.62 12.45 -8.90
N ARG A 19 -32.61 12.32 -8.01
CA ARG A 19 -31.49 13.26 -7.91
C ARG A 19 -30.69 13.39 -9.21
N PHE A 20 -30.66 12.32 -10.01
CA PHE A 20 -29.87 12.23 -11.24
C PHE A 20 -30.73 12.40 -12.50
N ALA A 21 -32.03 12.50 -12.35
CA ALA A 21 -32.98 12.57 -13.44
C ALA A 21 -33.12 13.99 -14.03
N CYS A 22 -33.02 14.11 -15.33
CA CYS A 22 -33.27 15.35 -16.04
C CYS A 22 -34.06 15.10 -17.34
N PRO A 23 -35.09 15.89 -17.66
CA PRO A 23 -35.71 15.85 -18.95
C PRO A 23 -34.77 16.49 -19.99
N VAL A 24 -34.45 15.71 -21.04
CA VAL A 24 -33.60 16.13 -22.14
C VAL A 24 -34.45 16.16 -23.42
N PHE A 25 -34.34 17.21 -24.23
CA PHE A 25 -35.01 17.31 -25.50
C PHE A 25 -34.63 16.12 -26.40
N TYR A 26 -35.65 15.46 -26.97
CA TYR A 26 -35.46 14.32 -27.85
C TYR A 26 -35.74 14.67 -29.32
N LYS A 27 -36.94 15.14 -29.60
CA LYS A 27 -37.38 15.49 -30.95
C LYS A 27 -38.60 16.39 -30.89
N ARG A 28 -39.02 16.88 -32.05
CA ARG A 28 -40.36 17.45 -32.23
C ARG A 28 -41.29 16.39 -32.84
N ASP A 29 -42.53 16.41 -32.40
CA ASP A 29 -43.57 15.57 -33.03
C ASP A 29 -44.05 16.15 -34.35
N ALA A 30 -45.05 15.50 -34.97
CA ALA A 30 -45.62 15.93 -36.23
C ALA A 30 -46.38 17.28 -36.13
N GLN A 31 -46.75 17.70 -34.93
CA GLN A 31 -47.41 18.96 -34.62
C GLN A 31 -46.42 20.08 -34.30
N GLY A 32 -45.15 19.76 -34.21
CA GLY A 32 -44.08 20.71 -33.88
C GLY A 32 -43.81 20.85 -32.38
N ASP A 33 -44.50 20.07 -31.55
CA ASP A 33 -44.29 20.07 -30.09
C ASP A 33 -43.02 19.37 -29.68
N SER A 34 -42.33 19.92 -28.67
CA SER A 34 -41.09 19.34 -28.16
C SER A 34 -41.35 18.14 -27.27
N ILE A 35 -40.73 17.01 -27.61
CA ILE A 35 -40.77 15.78 -26.82
C ILE A 35 -39.49 15.68 -26.04
N PHE A 36 -39.61 15.48 -24.71
CA PHE A 36 -38.50 15.29 -23.78
C PHE A 36 -38.44 13.86 -23.30
N GLN A 37 -37.18 13.43 -22.97
CA GLN A 37 -36.91 12.14 -22.34
C GLN A 37 -36.22 12.37 -20.98
N THR A 38 -36.56 11.56 -20.01
CA THR A 38 -35.81 11.53 -18.77
C THR A 38 -34.50 10.78 -18.99
N ARG A 39 -33.37 11.47 -18.73
CA ARG A 39 -32.03 10.89 -18.74
C ARG A 39 -31.47 10.97 -17.32
N TYR A 40 -30.51 10.08 -17.02
CA TYR A 40 -29.88 9.98 -15.71
C TYR A 40 -28.38 10.28 -15.82
N PHE A 41 -27.90 11.17 -14.94
CA PHE A 41 -26.53 11.65 -14.95
C PHE A 41 -25.80 11.27 -13.64
N ASN A 42 -24.47 11.17 -13.67
CA ASN A 42 -23.66 10.84 -12.51
C ASN A 42 -23.55 11.99 -11.49
N GLN A 43 -24.05 13.15 -11.81
CA GLN A 43 -24.19 14.29 -10.92
C GLN A 43 -25.61 14.83 -11.03
N SER A 44 -26.10 15.41 -9.96
CA SER A 44 -27.38 16.11 -9.99
C SER A 44 -27.33 17.22 -11.04
N PRO A 45 -28.20 17.19 -12.07
CA PRO A 45 -28.17 18.21 -13.10
C PRO A 45 -28.65 19.53 -12.51
N ALA A 46 -27.72 20.43 -12.24
CA ALA A 46 -28.04 21.76 -11.76
C ALA A 46 -28.63 22.61 -12.91
N TYR A 47 -29.93 22.70 -12.99
CA TYR A 47 -30.64 23.88 -13.45
C TYR A 47 -30.83 24.16 -14.93
N SER A 48 -30.69 23.29 -15.92
CA SER A 48 -31.08 23.71 -17.27
C SER A 48 -31.76 22.61 -18.05
N PHE A 49 -33.01 22.81 -18.36
CA PHE A 49 -33.83 21.98 -19.24
C PHE A 49 -33.51 22.16 -20.72
N THR A 50 -32.57 23.01 -21.05
CA THR A 50 -32.21 23.35 -22.41
C THR A 50 -30.83 22.77 -22.73
N GLU A 51 -30.85 21.73 -23.57
CA GLU A 51 -29.72 21.28 -24.38
C GLU A 51 -28.40 20.94 -23.62
N TYR A 52 -28.35 19.71 -23.11
CA TYR A 52 -27.04 19.09 -22.88
C TYR A 52 -26.42 18.66 -24.23
N ASN A 53 -26.11 19.63 -25.07
CA ASN A 53 -25.40 19.40 -26.33
C ASN A 53 -23.95 19.89 -26.27
N GLY A 54 -23.42 20.18 -25.08
CA GLY A 54 -22.12 20.77 -24.96
C GLY A 54 -21.13 19.94 -24.14
N THR A 55 -19.89 20.31 -24.25
CA THR A 55 -18.71 19.73 -23.56
C THR A 55 -18.76 19.80 -22.02
N ASN A 56 -19.78 20.44 -21.44
CA ASN A 56 -19.95 20.63 -19.99
C ASN A 56 -21.14 19.87 -19.40
N ALA A 57 -21.77 18.97 -20.15
CA ALA A 57 -22.83 18.12 -19.59
C ALA A 57 -22.24 17.17 -18.54
N PRO A 58 -22.93 16.94 -17.39
CA PRO A 58 -22.55 15.86 -16.50
C PRO A 58 -22.49 14.55 -17.27
N GLY A 59 -21.54 13.66 -16.91
CA GLY A 59 -21.48 12.33 -17.48
C GLY A 59 -22.80 11.59 -17.25
N LEU A 60 -23.23 10.78 -18.21
CA LEU A 60 -24.38 9.91 -18.00
C LEU A 60 -24.07 8.95 -16.83
N LEU A 61 -25.08 8.66 -16.02
CA LEU A 61 -24.99 7.57 -15.06
C LEU A 61 -24.55 6.32 -15.82
N TYR A 62 -23.63 5.54 -15.27
CA TYR A 62 -23.03 4.38 -15.95
C TYR A 62 -24.08 3.53 -16.66
N PHE A 63 -25.21 3.37 -16.05
CA PHE A 63 -26.39 2.79 -16.66
C PHE A 63 -27.50 3.85 -16.78
N ASP A 64 -27.59 4.47 -17.94
CA ASP A 64 -28.81 5.18 -18.35
C ASP A 64 -29.62 4.23 -19.26
N PRO A 65 -30.66 3.58 -18.76
CA PRO A 65 -31.39 2.57 -19.53
C PRO A 65 -32.06 3.13 -20.75
N GLY A 66 -32.13 4.45 -20.93
CA GLY A 66 -32.86 5.07 -22.03
C GLY A 66 -34.28 4.54 -22.07
N TRP A 67 -34.92 4.31 -20.94
CA TRP A 67 -36.16 3.54 -20.79
C TRP A 67 -37.35 4.10 -21.57
N ASN A 68 -37.23 5.32 -22.00
CA ASN A 68 -38.18 5.94 -22.92
C ASN A 68 -37.79 5.74 -24.38
N LEU A 69 -36.63 5.17 -24.66
CA LEU A 69 -36.12 4.87 -25.99
C LEU A 69 -36.40 3.42 -26.39
N TYR A 70 -37.62 2.98 -26.26
CA TYR A 70 -38.01 1.74 -26.95
C TYR A 70 -37.80 1.95 -28.45
N GLN A 71 -36.80 1.30 -29.02
CA GLN A 71 -36.60 1.24 -30.47
C GLN A 71 -37.25 -0.04 -30.99
N PRO A 72 -38.42 0.04 -31.61
CA PRO A 72 -38.97 -1.11 -32.27
C PRO A 72 -38.06 -1.51 -33.44
N LYS A 73 -38.01 -2.80 -33.69
CA LYS A 73 -37.29 -3.43 -34.79
C LYS A 73 -37.39 -2.64 -36.07
N GLY A 74 -36.28 -2.22 -36.68
CA GLY A 74 -36.27 -1.74 -38.03
C GLY A 74 -35.77 -0.33 -38.32
N GLY A 75 -35.10 0.32 -37.35
CA GLY A 75 -34.67 1.73 -37.53
C GLY A 75 -33.33 1.96 -38.21
N ASN A 76 -32.48 0.96 -38.41
CA ASN A 76 -31.21 1.12 -39.10
C ASN A 76 -30.69 -0.20 -39.68
N THR A 77 -30.24 -0.17 -40.91
CA THR A 77 -29.89 -1.35 -41.73
C THR A 77 -28.57 -2.01 -41.33
N SER A 78 -27.77 -1.45 -40.46
CA SER A 78 -26.51 -2.02 -40.02
C SER A 78 -26.54 -2.75 -38.68
N GLN A 79 -27.65 -2.66 -37.94
CA GLN A 79 -27.89 -3.46 -36.76
C GLN A 79 -29.29 -4.05 -36.77
N PRO A 80 -29.42 -5.36 -36.49
CA PRO A 80 -30.75 -5.95 -36.37
C PRO A 80 -31.44 -5.19 -35.23
N GLY A 81 -32.66 -4.74 -35.50
CA GLY A 81 -33.49 -4.08 -34.51
C GLY A 81 -33.81 -5.06 -33.41
N TYR A 82 -33.51 -4.67 -32.22
CA TYR A 82 -33.62 -5.55 -31.09
C TYR A 82 -34.80 -5.15 -30.23
N GLU A 83 -35.77 -5.96 -30.22
CA GLU A 83 -36.58 -6.24 -29.06
C GLU A 83 -35.70 -7.02 -28.09
N THR A 84 -34.53 -6.46 -27.74
CA THR A 84 -33.48 -7.25 -27.17
C THR A 84 -33.25 -6.82 -25.76
N ASP A 85 -32.70 -7.70 -25.10
CA ASP A 85 -32.05 -7.61 -23.85
C ASP A 85 -32.03 -6.17 -23.29
N MET A 86 -33.11 -5.85 -22.64
CA MET A 86 -33.32 -4.51 -22.11
C MET A 86 -32.77 -4.37 -20.73
N GLY A 87 -32.67 -3.69 -19.90
CA GLY A 87 -32.04 -3.67 -18.60
C GLY A 87 -32.83 -4.38 -17.51
N CYS A 88 -32.15 -4.55 -16.43
CA CYS A 88 -32.68 -5.04 -15.17
C CYS A 88 -32.38 -4.04 -14.04
N MET A 89 -33.28 -3.94 -13.06
CA MET A 89 -33.08 -3.11 -11.87
C MET A 89 -33.42 -3.92 -10.63
N PHE A 90 -32.56 -3.88 -9.65
CA PHE A 90 -32.79 -4.38 -8.31
C PHE A 90 -33.15 -3.19 -7.41
N VAL A 91 -34.38 -3.11 -6.95
CA VAL A 91 -34.90 -1.96 -6.20
C VAL A 91 -35.17 -2.35 -4.76
N PRO A 92 -34.35 -1.90 -3.80
CA PRO A 92 -34.57 -2.18 -2.40
C PRO A 92 -35.89 -1.60 -1.89
N THR A 93 -36.56 -2.34 -1.01
CA THR A 93 -37.71 -1.81 -0.26
C THR A 93 -37.28 -0.67 0.67
N ASN A 94 -38.22 0.14 1.10
CA ASN A 94 -37.95 1.18 2.10
C ASN A 94 -37.41 0.58 3.40
N GLU A 95 -37.94 -0.56 3.81
CA GLU A 95 -37.49 -1.29 5.01
C GLU A 95 -36.03 -1.77 4.84
N ALA A 96 -35.67 -2.26 3.65
CA ALA A 96 -34.28 -2.65 3.35
C ALA A 96 -33.33 -1.43 3.39
N MET A 97 -33.75 -0.32 2.80
CA MET A 97 -33.01 0.94 2.83
C MET A 97 -32.82 1.49 4.25
N ASP A 98 -33.86 1.42 5.09
CA ASP A 98 -33.80 1.86 6.49
C ASP A 98 -32.93 0.94 7.35
N ARG A 99 -33.05 -0.36 7.16
CA ARG A 99 -32.23 -1.33 7.88
C ARG A 99 -30.75 -1.19 7.51
N PHE A 100 -30.45 -1.02 6.23
CA PHE A 100 -29.08 -0.76 5.77
C PHE A 100 -28.52 0.51 6.40
N PHE A 101 -29.24 1.61 6.31
CA PHE A 101 -28.83 2.93 6.77
C PHE A 101 -29.23 3.17 8.23
N SER A 102 -28.67 2.36 9.12
CA SER A 102 -28.93 2.40 10.56
C SER A 102 -27.64 2.17 11.37
N PRO A 103 -27.61 2.52 12.67
CA PRO A 103 -26.42 2.35 13.52
C PRO A 103 -25.87 0.91 13.59
N SER A 104 -26.72 -0.09 13.36
CA SER A 104 -26.36 -1.52 13.40
C SER A 104 -26.52 -2.20 12.04
N GLY A 105 -26.78 -1.44 10.98
CA GLY A 105 -26.94 -1.96 9.62
C GLY A 105 -25.61 -2.17 8.92
N GLU A 106 -25.65 -2.86 7.78
CA GLU A 106 -24.47 -3.05 6.91
C GLU A 106 -23.88 -1.69 6.44
N GLY A 107 -24.71 -0.65 6.35
CA GLY A 107 -24.33 0.72 6.02
C GLY A 107 -24.12 1.64 7.21
N SER A 108 -23.78 1.10 8.39
CA SER A 108 -23.53 1.91 9.61
C SER A 108 -22.49 3.00 9.42
N ASP A 109 -21.46 2.78 8.59
CA ASP A 109 -20.45 3.79 8.26
C ASP A 109 -21.07 4.99 7.52
N PHE A 110 -22.02 4.73 6.61
CA PHE A 110 -22.77 5.79 5.91
C PHE A 110 -23.74 6.51 6.85
N PHE A 111 -24.39 5.74 7.74
CA PHE A 111 -25.27 6.34 8.75
C PHE A 111 -24.49 7.29 9.64
N GLU A 112 -23.33 6.88 10.12
CA GLU A 112 -22.46 7.71 10.95
C GLU A 112 -21.97 8.96 10.20
N ALA A 113 -21.54 8.80 8.93
CA ALA A 113 -21.02 9.92 8.15
C ALA A 113 -22.10 10.91 7.74
N PHE A 114 -23.31 10.46 7.38
CA PHE A 114 -24.31 11.30 6.72
C PHE A 114 -25.64 11.43 7.48
N GLY A 115 -25.98 10.48 8.34
CA GLY A 115 -27.22 10.48 9.12
C GLY A 115 -28.51 10.18 8.32
N SER A 116 -28.53 10.40 7.00
CA SER A 116 -29.66 10.09 6.12
C SER A 116 -29.23 9.93 4.65
N TRP A 117 -30.00 9.16 3.87
CA TRP A 117 -29.76 9.01 2.43
C TRP A 117 -29.74 10.34 1.67
N ASP A 118 -30.54 11.31 2.08
CA ASP A 118 -30.63 12.62 1.42
C ASP A 118 -29.34 13.44 1.56
N LYS A 119 -28.50 13.13 2.54
CA LYS A 119 -27.21 13.78 2.78
C LYS A 119 -26.03 13.05 2.17
N VAL A 120 -26.24 11.85 1.64
CA VAL A 120 -25.18 11.12 0.94
C VAL A 120 -24.75 11.90 -0.29
N PRO A 121 -23.44 12.15 -0.52
CA PRO A 121 -22.94 12.86 -1.70
C PRO A 121 -23.36 12.20 -3.02
N ASP A 122 -23.52 13.00 -4.07
CA ASP A 122 -24.02 12.53 -5.37
C ASP A 122 -23.15 11.44 -5.99
N ASN A 123 -21.83 11.52 -5.88
CA ASN A 123 -20.92 10.51 -6.39
C ASN A 123 -21.13 9.14 -5.73
N ILE A 124 -21.31 9.12 -4.39
CA ILE A 124 -21.58 7.88 -3.63
C ILE A 124 -22.98 7.36 -3.97
N ALA A 125 -23.98 8.25 -3.99
CA ALA A 125 -25.35 7.85 -4.32
C ALA A 125 -25.44 7.30 -5.76
N ALA A 126 -24.69 7.88 -6.71
CA ALA A 126 -24.60 7.39 -8.09
C ALA A 126 -24.01 5.97 -8.16
N ASP A 127 -22.96 5.68 -7.37
CA ASP A 127 -22.36 4.34 -7.28
C ASP A 127 -23.40 3.29 -6.81
N PHE A 128 -24.21 3.64 -5.80
CA PHE A 128 -25.28 2.76 -5.34
C PHE A 128 -26.36 2.56 -6.41
N VAL A 129 -26.82 3.64 -7.04
CA VAL A 129 -27.84 3.56 -8.11
C VAL A 129 -27.30 2.73 -9.27
N ALA A 130 -26.08 2.97 -9.72
CA ALA A 130 -25.45 2.23 -10.80
C ALA A 130 -25.33 0.74 -10.46
N ASN A 131 -24.91 0.41 -9.24
CA ASN A 131 -24.77 -0.98 -8.81
C ASN A 131 -26.09 -1.77 -8.83
N HIS A 132 -27.22 -1.10 -8.61
CA HIS A 132 -28.57 -1.70 -8.65
C HIS A 132 -29.18 -1.78 -10.06
N GLN A 133 -28.46 -1.36 -11.09
CA GLN A 133 -28.90 -1.37 -12.49
C GLN A 133 -28.00 -2.27 -13.33
N LYS A 134 -28.59 -3.08 -14.22
CA LYS A 134 -27.84 -3.97 -15.12
C LYS A 134 -28.34 -3.80 -16.55
N TYR A 135 -27.44 -3.82 -17.50
CA TYR A 135 -27.75 -3.65 -18.92
C TYR A 135 -28.58 -4.78 -19.51
N SER A 136 -28.35 -5.98 -19.00
CA SER A 136 -28.90 -7.20 -19.58
C SER A 136 -29.89 -7.84 -18.63
N PHE A 137 -31.13 -7.90 -19.06
CA PHE A 137 -32.16 -8.67 -18.37
C PHE A 137 -31.92 -10.18 -18.53
N LEU A 138 -31.42 -10.62 -19.70
CA LEU A 138 -31.07 -12.04 -19.91
C LEU A 138 -29.96 -12.53 -19.00
N SER A 139 -29.00 -11.68 -18.72
CA SER A 139 -27.93 -11.97 -17.74
C SER A 139 -28.40 -11.86 -16.29
N SER A 140 -29.59 -11.30 -16.06
CA SER A 140 -30.17 -11.06 -14.73
C SER A 140 -31.42 -11.93 -14.47
N LEU A 141 -31.55 -13.04 -15.17
CA LEU A 141 -32.62 -14.02 -14.91
C LEU A 141 -32.35 -14.73 -13.56
N PRO A 142 -33.39 -15.20 -12.84
CA PRO A 142 -33.22 -15.89 -11.56
C PRO A 142 -32.30 -17.10 -11.58
N SER A 143 -32.11 -17.73 -12.74
CA SER A 143 -31.13 -18.81 -12.94
C SER A 143 -29.67 -18.34 -12.99
N ARG A 144 -29.44 -17.03 -13.11
CA ARG A 144 -28.13 -16.39 -13.22
C ARG A 144 -27.82 -15.40 -12.10
N PHE A 145 -28.64 -15.38 -11.05
CA PHE A 145 -28.43 -14.43 -9.95
C PHE A 145 -27.05 -14.54 -9.31
N GLY A 146 -26.50 -15.76 -9.21
CA GLY A 146 -25.14 -15.97 -8.69
C GLY A 146 -24.01 -15.42 -9.59
N ASP A 147 -24.31 -15.18 -10.88
CA ASP A 147 -23.32 -14.67 -11.84
C ASP A 147 -23.34 -13.14 -11.96
N ILE A 148 -24.28 -12.45 -11.29
CA ILE A 148 -24.42 -10.99 -11.38
C ILE A 148 -23.26 -10.33 -10.68
N LYS A 149 -22.58 -9.45 -11.41
CA LYS A 149 -21.41 -8.72 -10.92
C LYS A 149 -21.72 -7.24 -10.72
N ASP A 150 -21.01 -6.67 -9.76
CA ASP A 150 -20.93 -5.23 -9.54
C ASP A 150 -20.05 -4.53 -10.59
N GLU A 151 -19.93 -3.22 -10.48
CA GLU A 151 -19.07 -2.40 -11.35
C GLU A 151 -17.59 -2.77 -11.29
N ALA A 152 -17.16 -3.36 -10.19
CA ALA A 152 -15.77 -3.80 -10.00
C ALA A 152 -15.53 -5.23 -10.55
N GLY A 153 -16.58 -5.91 -11.06
CA GLY A 153 -16.52 -7.24 -11.62
C GLY A 153 -16.63 -8.38 -10.61
N TYR A 154 -17.05 -8.08 -9.37
CA TYR A 154 -17.25 -9.07 -8.29
C TYR A 154 -18.73 -9.44 -8.16
N GLU A 155 -18.99 -10.65 -7.69
CA GLU A 155 -20.33 -11.16 -7.49
C GLU A 155 -21.10 -10.31 -6.46
N MET A 156 -22.35 -9.95 -6.82
CA MET A 156 -23.23 -9.16 -5.97
C MET A 156 -23.98 -10.00 -4.93
N GLU A 157 -23.82 -11.33 -4.97
CA GLU A 157 -24.51 -12.27 -4.08
C GLU A 157 -26.04 -12.12 -4.12
N VAL A 158 -26.59 -11.84 -5.31
CA VAL A 158 -28.05 -11.80 -5.48
C VAL A 158 -28.59 -13.21 -5.39
N SER A 159 -29.62 -13.40 -4.58
CA SER A 159 -30.32 -14.67 -4.45
C SER A 159 -31.82 -14.53 -4.70
N LYS A 160 -32.51 -15.66 -4.92
CA LYS A 160 -33.98 -15.64 -5.12
C LYS A 160 -34.70 -15.22 -3.84
N GLU A 161 -34.14 -15.52 -2.70
CA GLU A 161 -34.64 -15.21 -1.38
C GLU A 161 -34.68 -13.68 -1.15
N ASN A 162 -33.80 -12.93 -1.81
CA ASN A 162 -33.79 -11.47 -1.72
C ASN A 162 -34.93 -10.82 -2.53
N ILE A 163 -35.64 -11.56 -3.38
CA ILE A 163 -36.67 -10.99 -4.26
C ILE A 163 -38.03 -11.09 -3.58
N VAL A 164 -38.58 -9.97 -3.19
CA VAL A 164 -39.90 -9.87 -2.57
C VAL A 164 -41.03 -9.60 -3.55
N ASP A 165 -40.71 -9.00 -4.72
CA ASP A 165 -41.66 -8.75 -5.81
C ASP A 165 -40.92 -8.59 -7.14
N LYS A 166 -41.64 -8.70 -8.26
CA LYS A 166 -41.06 -8.50 -9.60
C LYS A 166 -42.05 -7.87 -10.53
N PHE A 167 -41.55 -7.01 -11.39
CA PHE A 167 -42.34 -6.36 -12.44
C PHE A 167 -41.62 -6.52 -13.78
N VAL A 168 -42.35 -7.03 -14.77
CA VAL A 168 -41.87 -7.20 -16.13
C VAL A 168 -42.51 -6.13 -17.01
N GLY A 169 -41.66 -5.25 -17.55
CA GLY A 169 -42.05 -4.22 -18.50
C GLY A 169 -41.71 -4.61 -19.94
N ARG A 170 -42.08 -3.77 -20.91
CA ARG A 170 -41.66 -3.93 -22.31
C ARG A 170 -40.16 -3.69 -22.52
N ASN A 171 -39.53 -2.97 -21.59
CA ASN A 171 -38.15 -2.47 -21.65
C ASN A 171 -37.29 -3.00 -20.54
N GLY A 172 -37.65 -4.10 -19.89
CA GLY A 172 -36.81 -4.70 -18.84
C GLY A 172 -37.60 -5.31 -17.70
N VAL A 173 -36.87 -5.68 -16.65
CA VAL A 173 -37.42 -6.26 -15.43
C VAL A 173 -36.98 -5.44 -14.22
N VAL A 174 -37.89 -5.29 -13.26
CA VAL A 174 -37.58 -4.73 -11.92
C VAL A 174 -37.80 -5.83 -10.88
N TYR A 175 -36.78 -6.15 -10.17
CA TYR A 175 -36.82 -7.00 -8.97
C TYR A 175 -36.85 -6.10 -7.75
N VAL A 176 -37.89 -6.23 -6.93
CA VAL A 176 -37.95 -5.56 -5.62
C VAL A 176 -37.24 -6.44 -4.62
N THR A 177 -36.30 -5.86 -3.87
CA THR A 177 -35.41 -6.62 -3.00
C THR A 177 -35.56 -6.24 -1.52
N ASP A 178 -35.32 -7.20 -0.65
CA ASP A 178 -35.24 -6.98 0.79
C ASP A 178 -33.82 -6.62 1.25
N LYS A 179 -32.87 -6.48 0.32
CA LYS A 179 -31.45 -6.17 0.57
C LYS A 179 -30.99 -5.00 -0.31
N VAL A 180 -30.11 -4.17 0.24
CA VAL A 180 -29.31 -3.19 -0.51
C VAL A 180 -28.03 -3.87 -0.95
N PHE A 181 -27.70 -3.80 -2.24
CA PHE A 181 -26.46 -4.37 -2.76
C PHE A 181 -25.36 -3.30 -2.76
N THR A 182 -24.51 -3.37 -1.76
CA THR A 182 -23.42 -2.40 -1.56
C THR A 182 -22.30 -2.63 -2.59
N PRO A 183 -21.86 -1.61 -3.32
CA PRO A 183 -20.70 -1.73 -4.21
C PRO A 183 -19.46 -2.17 -3.42
N LEU A 184 -18.64 -3.05 -4.03
CA LEU A 184 -17.49 -3.68 -3.38
C LEU A 184 -16.55 -2.68 -2.71
N ASP A 185 -16.28 -1.56 -3.37
CA ASP A 185 -15.36 -0.54 -2.85
C ASP A 185 -15.72 -0.06 -1.44
N TYR A 186 -17.00 -0.05 -1.08
CA TYR A 186 -17.47 0.36 0.26
C TYR A 186 -17.48 -0.80 1.27
N ARG A 187 -17.47 -2.03 0.79
CA ARG A 187 -17.42 -3.25 1.61
C ARG A 187 -15.98 -3.60 2.03
N THR A 188 -14.99 -3.10 1.30
CA THR A 188 -13.56 -3.36 1.51
C THR A 188 -12.90 -2.30 2.37
N VAL A 189 -11.62 -2.52 2.71
CA VAL A 189 -10.81 -1.60 3.52
C VAL A 189 -10.68 -0.17 2.93
N MET A 190 -11.05 0.02 1.66
CA MET A 190 -11.10 1.35 1.04
C MET A 190 -12.33 2.16 1.44
N GLY A 191 -13.42 1.49 1.85
CA GLY A 191 -14.71 2.13 2.12
C GLY A 191 -14.62 3.36 3.01
N PRO A 192 -13.98 3.30 4.18
CA PRO A 192 -13.87 4.46 5.08
C PRO A 192 -13.19 5.69 4.44
N ALA A 193 -12.20 5.47 3.58
CA ALA A 193 -11.55 6.58 2.86
C ALA A 193 -12.46 7.19 1.77
N LYS A 194 -13.34 6.38 1.16
CA LYS A 194 -14.28 6.84 0.13
C LYS A 194 -15.52 7.52 0.72
N ILE A 195 -15.98 7.07 1.88
CA ILE A 195 -17.19 7.57 2.52
C ILE A 195 -16.97 8.96 3.14
N ASP A 196 -15.87 9.13 3.88
CA ASP A 196 -15.64 10.36 4.62
C ASP A 196 -14.78 11.35 3.82
N SER A 197 -15.35 12.54 3.56
CA SER A 197 -14.67 13.63 2.85
C SER A 197 -13.41 14.13 3.56
N LEU A 198 -13.28 13.90 4.86
CA LEU A 198 -12.06 14.19 5.62
C LEU A 198 -10.88 13.31 5.19
N ASN A 199 -11.11 12.25 4.44
CA ASN A 199 -10.10 11.36 3.88
C ASN A 199 -9.94 11.53 2.35
N SER A 200 -10.49 12.59 1.76
CA SER A 200 -10.58 12.76 0.30
C SER A 200 -9.23 12.81 -0.41
N ILE A 201 -8.18 13.38 0.21
CA ILE A 201 -6.82 13.38 -0.35
C ILE A 201 -6.30 11.95 -0.42
N PHE A 202 -6.47 11.17 0.64
CA PHE A 202 -6.02 9.78 0.67
C PHE A 202 -6.81 8.89 -0.31
N ASN A 203 -8.13 9.09 -0.40
CA ASN A 203 -8.97 8.41 -1.39
C ASN A 203 -8.52 8.71 -2.82
N GLN A 204 -8.22 9.99 -3.13
CA GLN A 204 -7.72 10.35 -4.45
C GLN A 204 -6.32 9.80 -4.71
N ALA A 205 -5.45 9.76 -3.69
CA ALA A 205 -4.13 9.14 -3.79
C ALA A 205 -4.21 7.66 -4.20
N MET A 206 -5.15 6.88 -3.63
CA MET A 206 -5.39 5.50 -4.05
C MET A 206 -5.80 5.39 -5.52
N THR A 207 -6.59 6.36 -6.00
CA THR A 207 -7.07 6.40 -7.39
C THR A 207 -5.94 6.79 -8.34
N ASP A 208 -5.20 7.85 -8.06
CA ASP A 208 -4.10 8.36 -8.89
C ASP A 208 -2.94 7.34 -8.99
N ALA A 209 -2.67 6.60 -7.91
CA ALA A 209 -1.71 5.52 -7.88
C ALA A 209 -2.25 4.19 -8.44
N GLN A 210 -3.50 4.10 -8.84
CA GLN A 210 -4.18 2.86 -9.26
C GLN A 210 -4.17 1.75 -8.20
N PHE A 211 -4.05 2.12 -6.94
CA PHE A 211 -3.93 1.19 -5.81
C PHE A 211 -5.26 0.53 -5.46
N VAL A 212 -6.39 1.13 -5.88
CA VAL A 212 -7.74 0.61 -5.67
C VAL A 212 -7.92 -0.83 -6.19
N TYR A 213 -7.28 -1.17 -7.30
CA TYR A 213 -7.38 -2.53 -7.88
C TYR A 213 -6.77 -3.59 -6.97
N TYR A 214 -5.71 -3.23 -6.25
CA TYR A 214 -5.07 -4.12 -5.30
C TYR A 214 -5.94 -4.38 -4.07
N LEU A 215 -6.55 -3.33 -3.51
CA LEU A 215 -7.34 -3.39 -2.28
C LEU A 215 -8.73 -4.01 -2.46
N ARG A 216 -9.19 -4.25 -3.70
CA ARG A 216 -10.45 -4.93 -4.01
C ARG A 216 -10.41 -6.45 -3.78
N SER A 217 -9.23 -7.04 -3.60
CA SER A 217 -9.11 -8.50 -3.44
C SER A 217 -9.79 -8.97 -2.15
N LEU A 218 -10.79 -9.84 -2.28
CA LEU A 218 -11.42 -10.54 -1.16
C LEU A 218 -10.66 -11.82 -0.76
N LYS A 219 -9.59 -12.17 -1.50
CA LYS A 219 -8.73 -13.32 -1.20
C LYS A 219 -7.54 -12.98 -0.31
N SER A 220 -7.38 -11.70 0.01
CA SER A 220 -6.30 -11.18 0.86
C SER A 220 -6.93 -10.44 2.03
N THR A 221 -6.31 -10.53 3.20
CA THR A 221 -6.71 -9.76 4.37
C THR A 221 -5.74 -8.61 4.58
N TYR A 222 -6.28 -7.40 4.74
CA TYR A 222 -5.49 -6.19 4.88
C TYR A 222 -5.66 -5.56 6.27
N GLN A 223 -4.55 -5.03 6.80
CA GLN A 223 -4.58 -4.02 7.84
C GLN A 223 -4.16 -2.71 7.16
N PHE A 224 -5.11 -1.83 6.91
CA PHE A 224 -4.95 -0.65 6.07
C PHE A 224 -5.02 0.63 6.89
N PHE A 225 -3.97 1.45 6.81
CA PHE A 225 -3.85 2.68 7.57
C PHE A 225 -4.21 3.87 6.67
N VAL A 226 -5.20 4.65 7.07
CA VAL A 226 -5.69 5.81 6.32
C VAL A 226 -5.35 7.08 7.10
N THR A 227 -4.76 8.05 6.41
CA THR A 227 -4.39 9.34 6.96
C THR A 227 -5.41 10.40 6.55
N PRO A 228 -6.17 11.00 7.50
CA PRO A 228 -7.08 12.11 7.20
C PRO A 228 -6.37 13.33 6.61
N ASN A 229 -7.11 14.16 5.89
CA ASN A 229 -6.59 15.31 5.14
C ASN A 229 -5.73 16.26 5.99
N GLU A 230 -6.12 16.51 7.24
CA GLU A 230 -5.39 17.41 8.16
C GLU A 230 -3.98 16.90 8.50
N TYR A 231 -3.74 15.60 8.34
CA TYR A 231 -2.46 14.92 8.60
C TYR A 231 -1.72 14.51 7.31
N MET A 232 -2.26 14.80 6.13
CA MET A 232 -1.59 14.55 4.84
C MET A 232 -0.51 15.61 4.54
N LYS A 233 0.35 15.82 5.51
CA LYS A 233 1.45 16.80 5.52
C LYS A 233 2.66 16.21 6.25
N ASP A 234 3.74 16.97 6.26
CA ASP A 234 5.00 16.60 6.94
C ASP A 234 5.61 15.27 6.43
N TYR A 235 5.25 14.86 5.19
CA TYR A 235 5.92 13.72 4.58
C TYR A 235 7.33 14.10 4.16
N VAL A 236 8.32 13.57 4.87
CA VAL A 236 9.73 13.76 4.54
C VAL A 236 10.02 13.07 3.20
N ASP A 237 10.29 13.85 2.15
CA ASP A 237 10.62 13.27 0.85
C ASP A 237 11.97 12.55 0.91
N PRO A 238 11.98 11.21 0.76
CA PRO A 238 13.22 10.44 0.86
C PRO A 238 14.22 10.76 -0.24
N VAL A 239 13.76 11.18 -1.42
CA VAL A 239 14.64 11.58 -2.51
C VAL A 239 15.25 12.95 -2.23
N ALA A 240 14.45 13.92 -1.80
CA ALA A 240 14.93 15.25 -1.44
C ALA A 240 15.97 15.19 -0.32
N LYS A 241 15.81 14.28 0.64
CA LYS A 241 16.80 14.06 1.70
C LYS A 241 18.13 13.53 1.20
N SER A 242 18.16 12.90 0.02
CA SER A 242 19.40 12.43 -0.62
C SER A 242 20.23 13.54 -1.23
N TYR A 243 19.73 14.79 -1.31
CA TYR A 243 20.51 15.91 -1.80
C TYR A 243 21.59 16.36 -0.81
N ALA A 244 22.76 16.70 -1.32
CA ALA A 244 23.89 17.15 -0.51
C ALA A 244 23.59 18.47 0.23
N SER A 245 22.85 19.37 -0.41
CA SER A 245 22.46 20.66 0.16
C SER A 245 21.16 20.55 0.94
N GLU A 246 21.17 21.01 2.18
CA GLU A 246 19.95 21.11 3.00
C GLU A 246 18.87 22.02 2.39
N ASN A 247 19.24 22.92 1.48
CA ASN A 247 18.29 23.78 0.78
C ASN A 247 17.30 23.00 -0.10
N TYR A 248 17.63 21.78 -0.49
CA TYR A 248 16.76 20.92 -1.30
C TYR A 248 15.95 19.92 -0.46
N ARG A 249 16.25 19.80 0.84
CA ARG A 249 15.52 18.89 1.72
C ARG A 249 14.15 19.46 2.03
N CYS A 250 13.11 18.71 1.72
CA CYS A 250 11.74 19.16 1.90
C CYS A 250 10.82 18.07 2.46
N ASN A 251 9.77 18.55 3.10
CA ASN A 251 8.56 17.79 3.34
C ASN A 251 7.57 18.06 2.21
N LEU A 252 6.67 17.13 1.96
CA LEU A 252 5.54 17.33 1.05
C LEU A 252 4.26 17.47 1.87
N GLU A 253 3.50 18.52 1.54
CA GLU A 253 2.14 18.73 2.02
C GLU A 253 1.18 18.47 0.86
N PHE A 254 0.30 17.46 1.03
CA PHE A 254 -0.61 17.01 -0.02
C PHE A 254 -1.94 17.77 0.02
N GLN A 255 -2.47 18.07 -1.17
CA GLN A 255 -3.75 18.76 -1.33
C GLN A 255 -4.47 18.27 -2.59
N LEU A 256 -5.78 18.52 -2.67
CA LEU A 256 -6.54 18.30 -3.90
C LEU A 256 -6.52 19.54 -4.79
N THR A 257 -6.32 19.32 -6.08
CA THR A 257 -6.51 20.35 -7.10
C THR A 257 -8.01 20.56 -7.41
N PRO A 258 -8.39 21.67 -8.06
CA PRO A 258 -9.75 21.85 -8.55
C PRO A 258 -10.22 20.76 -9.52
N GLN A 259 -9.30 20.05 -10.16
CA GLN A 259 -9.59 18.91 -11.04
C GLN A 259 -9.67 17.57 -10.30
N ASN A 260 -9.69 17.62 -8.97
CA ASN A 260 -9.75 16.45 -8.10
C ASN A 260 -8.60 15.44 -8.34
N THR A 261 -7.38 15.94 -8.49
CA THR A 261 -6.15 15.16 -8.49
C THR A 261 -5.30 15.55 -7.29
N VAL A 262 -4.44 14.66 -6.82
CA VAL A 262 -3.51 15.01 -5.73
C VAL A 262 -2.36 15.87 -6.29
N ALA A 263 -2.05 16.94 -5.57
CA ALA A 263 -0.85 17.75 -5.74
C ALA A 263 -0.07 17.80 -4.43
N ALA A 264 1.20 18.15 -4.49
CA ALA A 264 2.02 18.33 -3.30
C ALA A 264 2.75 19.67 -3.34
N VAL A 265 2.79 20.35 -2.18
CA VAL A 265 3.58 21.56 -1.97
C VAL A 265 4.84 21.16 -1.21
N PRO A 266 6.04 21.36 -1.78
CA PRO A 266 7.29 21.10 -1.06
C PRO A 266 7.58 22.25 -0.09
N THR A 267 7.78 21.91 1.18
CA THR A 267 8.13 22.85 2.24
C THR A 267 9.48 22.50 2.82
N ARG A 268 10.30 23.51 3.17
CA ARG A 268 11.61 23.27 3.75
C ARG A 268 11.47 22.67 5.14
N THR A 269 12.25 21.63 5.44
CA THR A 269 12.19 20.93 6.73
C THR A 269 12.59 21.79 7.93
N SER A 270 13.44 22.81 7.72
CA SER A 270 13.99 23.64 8.80
C SER A 270 13.04 24.74 9.30
N ASP A 271 12.23 25.34 8.42
CA ASP A 271 11.40 26.51 8.73
C ASP A 271 10.00 26.48 8.11
N GLY A 272 9.63 25.42 7.40
CA GLY A 272 8.30 25.26 6.76
C GLY A 272 8.05 26.19 5.57
N THR A 273 9.06 26.95 5.09
CA THR A 273 8.89 27.84 3.92
C THR A 273 8.71 27.00 2.65
N VAL A 274 7.83 27.46 1.76
CA VAL A 274 7.61 26.81 0.46
C VAL A 274 8.88 26.92 -0.39
N ILE A 275 9.33 25.81 -0.94
CA ILE A 275 10.51 25.74 -1.78
C ILE A 275 10.08 25.94 -3.23
N MET A 276 10.57 27.00 -3.86
CA MET A 276 10.23 27.33 -5.24
C MET A 276 11.17 26.71 -6.29
N ASP A 277 12.37 26.29 -5.88
CA ASP A 277 13.34 25.57 -6.74
C ASP A 277 14.10 24.56 -5.90
N ASN A 278 13.63 23.33 -5.89
CA ASN A 278 14.19 22.25 -5.08
C ASN A 278 14.65 21.04 -5.90
N GLY A 279 14.86 21.24 -7.21
CA GLY A 279 15.18 20.13 -8.08
C GLY A 279 13.96 19.32 -8.55
N PHE A 280 12.76 19.55 -7.99
CA PHE A 280 11.51 19.07 -8.57
C PHE A 280 11.00 20.03 -9.64
N PRO A 281 10.39 19.53 -10.73
CA PRO A 281 9.70 20.40 -11.68
C PRO A 281 8.44 20.95 -11.02
N LEU A 282 8.52 22.21 -10.56
CA LEU A 282 7.39 22.92 -9.96
C LEU A 282 6.53 23.58 -11.04
N GLY A 283 5.22 23.50 -10.88
CA GLY A 283 4.28 24.31 -11.64
C GLY A 283 4.31 25.79 -11.22
N SER A 284 3.66 26.65 -11.99
CA SER A 284 3.60 28.10 -11.73
C SER A 284 2.98 28.47 -10.37
N ASN A 285 2.25 27.56 -9.76
CA ASN A 285 1.61 27.71 -8.43
C ASN A 285 2.47 27.15 -7.28
N GLY A 286 3.72 26.77 -7.54
CA GLY A 286 4.61 26.19 -6.51
C GLY A 286 4.32 24.75 -6.11
N THR A 287 3.45 24.05 -6.84
CA THR A 287 3.16 22.63 -6.57
C THR A 287 4.03 21.71 -7.45
N VAL A 288 4.24 20.48 -7.00
CA VAL A 288 4.89 19.45 -7.83
C VAL A 288 3.99 19.16 -9.04
N SER A 289 4.49 19.51 -10.23
CA SER A 289 3.73 19.41 -11.48
C SER A 289 3.93 18.10 -12.22
N ASN A 290 4.95 17.31 -11.87
CA ASN A 290 5.24 16.04 -12.52
C ASN A 290 4.44 14.92 -11.84
N SER A 291 3.41 14.45 -12.53
CA SER A 291 2.53 13.39 -12.04
C SER A 291 3.25 12.07 -11.75
N SER A 292 4.32 11.74 -12.48
CA SER A 292 5.08 10.52 -12.24
C SER A 292 5.89 10.57 -10.94
N ILE A 293 6.46 11.72 -10.59
CA ILE A 293 7.12 11.92 -9.29
C ILE A 293 6.11 11.79 -8.16
N LEU A 294 5.00 12.51 -8.27
CA LEU A 294 3.97 12.49 -7.24
C LEU A 294 3.38 11.10 -7.07
N LYS A 295 3.07 10.42 -8.17
CA LYS A 295 2.60 9.04 -8.15
C LYS A 295 3.58 8.12 -7.43
N ASN A 296 4.88 8.23 -7.71
CA ASN A 296 5.93 7.45 -7.04
C ASN A 296 5.97 7.66 -5.52
N ARG A 297 5.73 8.90 -5.03
CA ARG A 297 5.63 9.18 -3.58
C ARG A 297 4.34 8.64 -2.97
N LEU A 298 3.22 8.77 -3.67
CA LEU A 298 1.94 8.21 -3.22
C LEU A 298 1.99 6.68 -3.15
N GLU A 299 2.62 6.03 -4.13
CA GLU A 299 2.85 4.58 -4.10
C GLU A 299 3.72 4.16 -2.91
N ASP A 300 4.76 4.92 -2.58
CA ASP A 300 5.59 4.66 -1.40
C ASP A 300 4.78 4.74 -0.10
N ILE A 301 3.97 5.80 0.06
CA ILE A 301 3.07 5.98 1.21
C ILE A 301 2.07 4.81 1.31
N LEU A 302 1.36 4.52 0.22
CA LEU A 302 0.32 3.48 0.20
C LEU A 302 0.88 2.09 0.47
N ASN A 303 2.06 1.78 -0.08
CA ASN A 303 2.75 0.53 0.19
C ASN A 303 3.21 0.40 1.65
N CYS A 304 3.63 1.51 2.27
CA CYS A 304 4.00 1.55 3.69
C CYS A 304 2.76 1.44 4.60
N GLN A 305 1.63 1.98 4.19
CA GLN A 305 0.37 2.00 4.96
C GLN A 305 -0.53 0.77 4.72
N THR A 306 0.00 -0.29 4.13
CA THR A 306 -0.75 -1.52 3.85
C THR A 306 0.01 -2.73 4.39
N LEU A 307 -0.59 -3.45 5.36
CA LEU A 307 -0.17 -4.79 5.73
C LEU A 307 -1.03 -5.82 5.01
N VAL A 308 -0.42 -6.93 4.61
CA VAL A 308 -1.13 -8.12 4.15
C VAL A 308 -0.95 -9.20 5.21
N THR A 309 -2.04 -9.70 5.74
CA THR A 309 -2.05 -10.69 6.81
C THR A 309 -2.79 -11.95 6.37
N GLU A 310 -2.56 -13.07 7.03
CA GLU A 310 -3.25 -14.32 6.72
C GLU A 310 -4.76 -14.19 7.01
N SER A 311 -5.10 -13.64 8.18
CA SER A 311 -6.46 -13.30 8.58
C SER A 311 -6.43 -12.22 9.68
N ASN A 312 -7.59 -11.63 10.02
CA ASN A 312 -7.70 -10.72 11.15
C ASN A 312 -7.42 -11.46 12.48
N GLU A 313 -7.87 -12.68 12.62
CA GLU A 313 -7.66 -13.51 13.81
C GLU A 313 -6.17 -13.83 13.98
N ALA A 314 -5.47 -14.19 12.91
CA ALA A 314 -4.02 -14.46 12.95
C ALA A 314 -3.23 -13.20 13.32
N PHE A 315 -3.60 -12.05 12.77
CA PHE A 315 -3.00 -10.77 13.11
C PHE A 315 -3.18 -10.41 14.60
N GLU A 316 -4.39 -10.50 15.12
CA GLU A 316 -4.66 -10.22 16.53
C GLU A 316 -4.03 -11.25 17.48
N ALA A 317 -3.96 -12.53 17.07
CA ALA A 317 -3.26 -13.57 17.83
C ALA A 317 -1.75 -13.30 17.90
N ALA A 318 -1.13 -12.88 16.81
CA ALA A 318 0.29 -12.49 16.77
C ALA A 318 0.56 -11.31 17.71
N ARG A 319 -0.27 -10.28 17.68
CA ARG A 319 -0.20 -9.12 18.58
C ARG A 319 -0.37 -9.53 20.05
N ALA A 320 -1.42 -10.30 20.35
CA ALA A 320 -1.65 -10.83 21.71
C ALA A 320 -0.48 -11.70 22.20
N GLY A 321 0.21 -12.39 21.27
CA GLY A 321 1.44 -13.13 21.52
C GLY A 321 2.68 -12.26 21.75
N GLY A 322 2.57 -10.92 21.67
CA GLY A 322 3.65 -9.96 21.93
C GLY A 322 4.41 -9.53 20.68
N GLN A 323 3.92 -9.84 19.47
CA GLN A 323 4.48 -9.32 18.23
C GLN A 323 4.10 -7.84 18.09
N GLU A 324 5.13 -7.01 17.85
CA GLU A 324 4.98 -5.57 17.61
C GLU A 324 5.45 -5.16 16.21
N TYR A 325 6.39 -5.91 15.59
CA TYR A 325 6.93 -5.59 14.27
C TYR A 325 6.29 -6.45 13.18
N PHE A 326 5.83 -5.77 12.13
CA PHE A 326 5.21 -6.35 10.95
C PHE A 326 5.85 -5.78 9.69
N ILE A 327 5.79 -6.52 8.58
CA ILE A 327 6.32 -6.09 7.29
C ILE A 327 5.16 -5.67 6.40
N THR A 328 5.20 -4.45 5.89
CA THR A 328 4.18 -3.90 4.99
C THR A 328 4.28 -4.51 3.59
N LYS A 329 3.28 -4.23 2.76
CA LYS A 329 3.27 -4.61 1.33
C LYS A 329 4.53 -4.11 0.59
N GLY A 330 5.06 -2.94 0.98
CA GLY A 330 6.28 -2.37 0.43
C GLY A 330 7.56 -2.88 1.09
N TYR A 331 7.49 -3.92 1.89
CA TYR A 331 8.59 -4.46 2.70
C TYR A 331 9.10 -3.54 3.82
N ALA A 332 8.50 -2.37 3.99
CA ALA A 332 8.83 -1.49 5.09
C ALA A 332 8.40 -2.10 6.44
N PRO A 333 9.25 -2.05 7.47
CA PRO A 333 8.84 -2.46 8.80
C PRO A 333 7.92 -1.41 9.43
N VAL A 334 6.87 -1.88 10.10
CA VAL A 334 5.99 -1.07 10.92
C VAL A 334 5.89 -1.68 12.32
N ARG A 335 5.93 -0.84 13.34
CA ARG A 335 5.72 -1.24 14.73
C ARG A 335 4.31 -0.88 15.16
N ILE A 336 3.57 -1.86 15.67
CA ILE A 336 2.22 -1.72 16.22
C ILE A 336 2.22 -2.24 17.64
N THR A 337 2.07 -1.36 18.60
CA THR A 337 2.06 -1.71 20.02
C THR A 337 0.69 -2.23 20.48
N GLN A 338 0.62 -2.83 21.68
CA GLN A 338 -0.62 -3.38 22.24
C GLN A 338 -1.72 -2.30 22.43
N ASP A 339 -1.33 -1.06 22.70
CA ASP A 339 -2.20 0.10 22.85
C ASP A 339 -2.50 0.82 21.51
N ASN A 340 -2.31 0.11 20.39
CA ASN A 340 -2.56 0.63 19.03
C ASN A 340 -1.77 1.91 18.67
N LYS A 341 -0.55 2.05 19.19
CA LYS A 341 0.38 3.04 18.68
C LYS A 341 1.13 2.46 17.48
N ILE A 342 1.21 3.23 16.40
CA ILE A 342 1.76 2.77 15.13
C ILE A 342 2.94 3.65 14.75
N SER A 343 4.05 3.04 14.34
CA SER A 343 5.25 3.78 13.91
C SER A 343 5.89 3.12 12.70
N GLY A 344 6.08 3.87 11.63
CA GLY A 344 7.07 3.54 10.62
C GLY A 344 8.48 3.88 11.11
N ALA A 345 9.49 3.38 10.42
CA ALA A 345 10.90 3.56 10.81
C ALA A 345 11.40 5.03 10.77
N GLY A 346 10.70 5.89 10.05
CA GLY A 346 11.02 7.32 9.95
C GLY A 346 10.13 8.23 10.77
N ASN A 347 9.15 7.71 11.52
CA ASN A 347 8.29 8.55 12.35
C ASN A 347 9.02 9.00 13.61
N GLU A 348 9.04 10.30 13.88
CA GLU A 348 9.62 10.87 15.11
C GLU A 348 8.80 10.53 16.35
N ARG A 349 7.49 10.34 16.20
CA ARG A 349 6.57 9.92 17.26
C ARG A 349 5.69 8.77 16.81
N PRO A 350 5.22 7.94 17.73
CA PRO A 350 4.17 6.99 17.42
C PRO A 350 2.87 7.69 17.02
N LEU A 351 2.22 7.18 15.99
CA LEU A 351 0.91 7.64 15.52
C LEU A 351 -0.20 6.99 16.34
N THR A 352 -1.29 7.72 16.50
CA THR A 352 -2.46 7.28 17.27
C THR A 352 -3.57 6.85 16.31
N VAL A 353 -4.21 5.74 16.62
CA VAL A 353 -5.43 5.29 15.93
C VAL A 353 -6.62 5.99 16.56
N SER A 354 -7.35 6.77 15.76
CA SER A 354 -8.58 7.45 16.19
C SER A 354 -9.82 6.58 16.02
N LYS A 355 -9.81 5.70 14.99
CA LYS A 355 -10.93 4.81 14.70
C LYS A 355 -10.49 3.57 13.93
N ILE A 356 -11.20 2.46 14.15
CA ILE A 356 -11.02 1.19 13.43
C ILE A 356 -12.35 0.81 12.80
N TYR A 357 -12.31 0.47 11.51
CA TYR A 357 -13.44 -0.07 10.77
C TYR A 357 -13.15 -1.52 10.38
N ASN A 358 -14.09 -2.41 10.68
CA ASN A 358 -14.02 -3.80 10.24
C ASN A 358 -14.68 -3.93 8.87
N LYS A 359 -13.98 -4.50 7.91
CA LYS A 359 -14.43 -4.68 6.52
C LYS A 359 -14.28 -6.13 6.09
N GLU A 360 -14.89 -6.51 4.97
CA GLU A 360 -14.89 -7.89 4.50
C GLU A 360 -13.49 -8.45 4.23
N ASN A 361 -12.57 -7.61 3.80
CA ASN A 361 -11.20 -8.01 3.50
C ASN A 361 -10.16 -7.42 4.46
N GLY A 362 -10.55 -7.11 5.71
CA GLY A 362 -9.61 -6.67 6.73
C GLY A 362 -10.11 -5.49 7.56
N ASN A 363 -9.18 -4.74 8.13
CA ASN A 363 -9.47 -3.60 8.97
C ASN A 363 -8.88 -2.32 8.40
N THR A 364 -9.59 -1.19 8.57
CA THR A 364 -9.09 0.14 8.25
C THR A 364 -8.90 0.93 9.54
N TYR A 365 -7.72 1.53 9.69
CA TYR A 365 -7.33 2.31 10.84
C TYR A 365 -7.16 3.77 10.43
N LEU A 366 -7.87 4.71 11.04
CA LEU A 366 -7.60 6.13 10.86
C LEU A 366 -6.48 6.54 11.81
N ILE A 367 -5.39 7.11 11.26
CA ILE A 367 -4.18 7.47 11.99
C ILE A 367 -3.86 8.97 11.88
N ASP A 368 -3.25 9.53 12.93
CA ASP A 368 -2.95 10.97 13.07
C ASP A 368 -1.62 11.39 12.42
N GLY A 369 -1.28 10.79 11.29
CA GLY A 369 -0.07 11.11 10.51
C GLY A 369 0.17 10.12 9.39
N ILE A 370 1.17 10.39 8.56
CA ILE A 370 1.64 9.48 7.51
C ILE A 370 2.68 8.52 8.13
N LEU A 371 2.59 7.23 7.80
CA LEU A 371 3.66 6.29 8.15
C LEU A 371 4.90 6.60 7.31
N GLN A 372 5.92 7.09 7.98
CA GLN A 372 7.19 7.48 7.37
C GLN A 372 8.13 6.28 7.30
N ASN A 373 8.67 6.03 6.12
CA ASN A 373 9.80 5.14 5.95
C ASN A 373 11.09 5.81 6.45
N THR A 374 12.04 5.00 6.91
CA THR A 374 13.38 5.53 7.18
C THR A 374 14.05 6.02 5.88
N THR A 375 14.87 7.02 6.02
CA THR A 375 15.76 7.51 4.96
C THR A 375 17.23 7.19 5.24
N THR A 376 17.49 6.45 6.34
CA THR A 376 18.82 6.06 6.77
C THR A 376 19.22 4.76 6.07
N SER A 377 20.36 4.75 5.39
CA SER A 377 20.90 3.57 4.71
C SER A 377 21.65 2.63 5.66
N ILE A 378 21.94 1.40 5.20
CA ILE A 378 22.84 0.48 5.91
C ILE A 378 24.20 1.14 6.12
N TYR A 379 24.72 1.82 5.10
CA TYR A 379 25.97 2.57 5.19
C TYR A 379 25.94 3.62 6.32
N ASP A 380 24.87 4.41 6.40
CA ASP A 380 24.76 5.48 7.41
C ASP A 380 24.81 4.90 8.81
N VAL A 381 24.10 3.80 9.07
CA VAL A 381 24.11 3.16 10.39
C VAL A 381 25.47 2.58 10.73
N LEU A 382 26.09 1.83 9.79
CA LEU A 382 27.38 1.18 10.06
C LEU A 382 28.52 2.19 10.21
N SER A 383 28.53 3.25 9.39
CA SER A 383 29.61 4.26 9.41
C SER A 383 29.55 5.23 10.59
N SER A 384 28.35 5.42 11.18
CA SER A 384 28.14 6.44 12.22
C SER A 384 28.30 5.93 13.64
N LYS A 385 28.40 4.60 13.84
CA LYS A 385 28.44 4.00 15.19
C LYS A 385 29.79 3.37 15.47
N ASP A 386 30.43 3.80 16.57
CA ASP A 386 31.69 3.20 17.03
C ASP A 386 31.54 1.71 17.37
N ASP A 387 30.39 1.27 17.83
CA ASP A 387 30.07 -0.14 18.11
C ASP A 387 30.19 -1.05 16.89
N PHE A 388 30.13 -0.48 15.67
CA PHE A 388 30.16 -1.21 14.39
C PHE A 388 31.44 -0.98 13.59
N ARG A 389 32.42 -0.31 14.17
CA ARG A 389 33.63 0.17 13.48
C ARG A 389 34.40 -0.94 12.77
N GLU A 390 34.71 -2.03 13.44
CA GLU A 390 35.50 -3.13 12.85
C GLU A 390 34.76 -3.76 11.64
N PHE A 391 33.45 -3.96 11.76
CA PHE A 391 32.65 -4.51 10.66
C PHE A 391 32.52 -3.51 9.50
N TYR A 392 32.33 -2.23 9.81
CA TYR A 392 32.30 -1.17 8.81
C TYR A 392 33.61 -1.07 8.02
N ASP A 393 34.75 -1.09 8.70
CA ASP A 393 36.07 -0.96 8.07
C ASP A 393 36.34 -2.13 7.10
N MET A 394 35.92 -3.36 7.44
CA MET A 394 35.94 -4.50 6.52
C MET A 394 35.02 -4.28 5.30
N CYS A 395 33.80 -3.82 5.50
CA CYS A 395 32.88 -3.51 4.42
C CYS A 395 33.42 -2.41 3.49
N ALA A 396 34.06 -1.39 4.05
CA ALA A 396 34.66 -0.28 3.29
C ALA A 396 35.86 -0.73 2.45
N LEU A 397 36.77 -1.52 3.03
CA LEU A 397 37.91 -2.10 2.32
C LEU A 397 37.45 -2.92 1.10
N LEU A 398 36.44 -3.77 1.29
CA LEU A 398 35.89 -4.64 0.23
C LEU A 398 35.05 -3.90 -0.81
N GLY A 399 34.87 -2.59 -0.68
CA GLY A 399 34.04 -1.81 -1.60
C GLY A 399 32.60 -2.33 -1.70
N ILE A 400 32.02 -2.76 -0.56
CA ILE A 400 30.64 -3.28 -0.51
C ILE A 400 29.62 -2.19 -0.76
N PHE A 401 29.94 -0.96 -0.38
CA PHE A 401 29.05 0.19 -0.57
C PHE A 401 29.32 0.87 -1.92
N VAL A 402 28.28 0.97 -2.72
CA VAL A 402 28.33 1.65 -4.02
C VAL A 402 27.47 2.91 -4.00
N ASN A 403 27.91 3.94 -4.74
CA ASN A 403 27.19 5.19 -4.84
C ASN A 403 25.94 5.02 -5.70
N ASN A 404 24.88 5.75 -5.34
CA ASN A 404 23.62 5.74 -6.05
C ASN A 404 22.81 7.03 -5.80
N PRO A 405 22.45 7.80 -6.84
CA PRO A 405 22.96 7.71 -8.20
C PRO A 405 24.35 8.34 -8.33
N THR A 406 24.96 8.21 -9.49
CA THR A 406 26.29 8.76 -9.79
C THR A 406 26.31 10.27 -10.07
N SER A 407 25.19 10.98 -9.84
CA SER A 407 25.06 12.43 -10.10
C SER A 407 25.76 13.27 -9.02
N SER A 408 26.43 14.34 -9.46
CA SER A 408 27.18 15.23 -8.58
C SER A 408 26.33 16.17 -7.71
N THR A 409 25.05 16.34 -8.01
CA THR A 409 24.12 17.22 -7.28
C THR A 409 23.33 16.50 -6.20
N VAL A 410 23.25 15.18 -6.29
CA VAL A 410 22.64 14.32 -5.27
C VAL A 410 23.78 13.77 -4.42
N ALA A 411 23.71 13.95 -3.09
CA ALA A 411 24.63 13.24 -2.20
C ALA A 411 24.58 11.77 -2.58
N PRO A 412 25.71 11.11 -2.85
CA PRO A 412 25.69 9.72 -3.24
C PRO A 412 25.13 8.92 -2.09
N GLY A 413 23.83 8.60 -2.17
CA GLY A 413 23.26 7.57 -1.34
C GLY A 413 24.13 6.34 -1.55
N ARG A 414 24.62 5.74 -0.47
CA ARG A 414 25.40 4.52 -0.56
C ARG A 414 24.48 3.34 -0.27
N LYS A 415 24.53 2.34 -1.12
CA LYS A 415 23.80 1.08 -0.94
C LYS A 415 24.74 -0.11 -0.96
N VAL A 416 24.31 -1.21 -0.37
CA VAL A 416 25.03 -2.48 -0.44
C VAL A 416 24.88 -3.07 -1.84
N LYS A 417 26.03 -3.34 -2.51
CA LYS A 417 26.08 -3.72 -3.95
C LYS A 417 25.39 -5.05 -4.30
N PHE A 418 25.28 -5.99 -3.34
CA PHE A 418 24.75 -7.33 -3.59
C PHE A 418 23.35 -7.58 -3.05
N LEU A 419 22.71 -6.59 -2.39
CA LEU A 419 21.33 -6.70 -1.94
C LEU A 419 20.37 -6.27 -3.06
N ASN A 420 19.28 -7.00 -3.20
CA ASN A 420 18.21 -6.73 -4.16
C ASN A 420 17.01 -6.07 -3.47
N GLN A 421 16.01 -5.71 -4.25
CA GLN A 421 14.73 -5.19 -3.75
C GLN A 421 14.00 -6.24 -2.91
N TYR A 422 14.16 -6.16 -1.60
CA TYR A 422 13.58 -7.06 -0.60
C TYR A 422 13.82 -6.53 0.80
N HIS A 423 13.72 -7.38 1.83
CA HIS A 423 14.06 -7.04 3.21
C HIS A 423 15.02 -8.06 3.84
N TYR A 424 15.99 -7.57 4.62
CA TYR A 424 17.11 -8.34 5.10
C TYR A 424 17.34 -8.12 6.61
N THR A 425 18.13 -9.00 7.21
CA THR A 425 18.74 -8.80 8.53
C THR A 425 20.25 -8.72 8.38
N VAL A 426 20.89 -7.75 9.04
CA VAL A 426 22.34 -7.62 9.11
C VAL A 426 22.78 -7.86 10.55
N TYR A 427 23.55 -8.90 10.76
CA TYR A 427 24.15 -9.21 12.06
C TYR A 427 25.55 -8.62 12.13
N VAL A 428 25.79 -7.71 13.07
CA VAL A 428 27.08 -7.04 13.23
C VAL A 428 27.73 -7.57 14.51
N PRO A 429 28.79 -8.37 14.42
CA PRO A 429 29.51 -8.81 15.63
C PRO A 429 30.05 -7.61 16.39
N THR A 430 30.18 -7.74 17.72
CA THR A 430 30.89 -6.74 18.52
C THR A 430 32.33 -6.57 18.00
N ASN A 431 32.86 -5.36 18.14
CA ASN A 431 34.26 -5.09 17.76
C ASN A 431 35.24 -6.04 18.48
N GLU A 432 34.92 -6.44 19.72
CA GLU A 432 35.72 -7.38 20.49
C GLU A 432 35.71 -8.78 19.87
N ALA A 433 34.54 -9.32 19.53
CA ALA A 433 34.40 -10.61 18.87
C ALA A 433 35.14 -10.67 17.52
N ILE A 434 35.11 -9.58 16.73
CA ILE A 434 35.89 -9.49 15.49
C ILE A 434 37.39 -9.54 15.78
N ARG A 435 37.88 -8.74 16.73
CA ARG A 435 39.32 -8.72 17.10
C ARG A 435 39.80 -10.06 17.64
N GLU A 436 38.98 -10.76 18.41
CA GLU A 436 39.30 -12.12 18.86
C GLU A 436 39.39 -13.11 17.69
N ALA A 437 38.49 -13.06 16.74
CA ALA A 437 38.53 -13.90 15.55
C ALA A 437 39.76 -13.58 14.68
N GLN A 438 40.15 -12.31 14.58
CA GLN A 438 41.38 -11.89 13.89
C GLN A 438 42.64 -12.39 14.65
N ALA A 439 42.68 -12.29 15.98
CA ALA A 439 43.79 -12.77 16.80
C ALA A 439 43.97 -14.30 16.69
N LYS A 440 42.89 -15.05 16.50
CA LYS A 440 42.90 -16.49 16.21
C LYS A 440 43.30 -16.83 14.77
N GLY A 441 43.46 -15.83 13.91
CA GLY A 441 43.78 -16.03 12.48
C GLY A 441 42.61 -16.55 11.63
N TRP A 442 41.40 -16.45 12.14
CA TRP A 442 40.20 -16.90 11.41
C TRP A 442 39.83 -15.96 10.26
N ILE A 443 39.96 -14.65 10.50
CA ILE A 443 39.77 -13.61 9.48
C ILE A 443 41.01 -12.69 9.44
N PRO A 444 41.39 -12.19 8.26
CA PRO A 444 42.47 -11.22 8.16
C PRO A 444 42.04 -9.86 8.73
N THR A 445 43.01 -9.08 9.23
CA THR A 445 42.78 -7.67 9.55
C THR A 445 42.80 -6.82 8.28
N VAL A 446 42.17 -5.64 8.31
CA VAL A 446 42.25 -4.64 7.21
C VAL A 446 43.72 -4.31 6.92
N GLY A 447 44.52 -4.09 7.97
CA GLY A 447 45.94 -3.78 7.80
C GLY A 447 46.76 -4.91 7.16
N GLN A 448 46.43 -6.17 7.40
CA GLN A 448 47.09 -7.30 6.71
C GLN A 448 46.84 -7.27 5.21
N ILE A 449 45.61 -6.99 4.76
CA ILE A 449 45.25 -6.91 3.34
C ILE A 449 45.91 -5.69 2.68
N GLU A 450 45.85 -4.51 3.33
CA GLU A 450 46.41 -3.28 2.78
C GLU A 450 47.95 -3.32 2.63
N ASN A 451 48.63 -3.99 3.54
CA ASN A 451 50.09 -4.09 3.51
C ASN A 451 50.60 -5.32 2.75
N GLU A 452 49.74 -6.19 2.23
CA GLU A 452 50.15 -7.35 1.42
C GLU A 452 50.66 -6.91 0.06
N GLY A 453 51.90 -7.27 -0.25
CA GLY A 453 52.59 -6.94 -1.49
C GLY A 453 52.28 -7.88 -2.65
N ASP A 454 51.96 -9.15 -2.34
CA ASP A 454 51.61 -10.15 -3.36
C ASP A 454 50.10 -10.08 -3.69
N GLN A 455 49.78 -9.79 -4.95
CA GLN A 455 48.39 -9.64 -5.37
C GLN A 455 47.58 -10.93 -5.18
N SER A 456 48.15 -12.11 -5.43
CA SER A 456 47.44 -13.38 -5.30
C SER A 456 47.10 -13.70 -3.83
N VAL A 457 48.04 -13.34 -2.91
CA VAL A 457 47.80 -13.48 -1.47
C VAL A 457 46.75 -12.46 -1.02
N ARG A 458 46.83 -11.23 -1.49
CA ARG A 458 45.85 -10.17 -1.20
C ARG A 458 44.45 -10.61 -1.63
N ASP A 459 44.28 -11.07 -2.88
CA ASP A 459 42.99 -11.54 -3.41
C ASP A 459 42.42 -12.71 -2.57
N SER A 460 43.28 -13.60 -2.08
CA SER A 460 42.88 -14.68 -1.20
C SER A 460 42.39 -14.18 0.17
N LEU A 461 43.06 -13.21 0.76
CA LEU A 461 42.67 -12.61 2.05
C LEU A 461 41.37 -11.81 1.89
N GLU A 462 41.21 -11.03 0.82
CA GLU A 462 39.98 -10.32 0.50
C GLU A 462 38.79 -11.28 0.33
N ASN A 463 38.99 -12.42 -0.35
CA ASN A 463 37.93 -13.43 -0.50
C ASN A 463 37.49 -14.02 0.85
N VAL A 464 38.41 -14.33 1.74
CA VAL A 464 38.08 -14.81 3.10
C VAL A 464 37.24 -13.77 3.84
N MET A 465 37.67 -12.51 3.82
CA MET A 465 36.96 -11.41 4.47
C MET A 465 35.60 -11.14 3.81
N GLU A 466 35.50 -11.16 2.47
CA GLU A 466 34.21 -10.96 1.77
C GLU A 466 33.20 -12.06 2.11
N ARG A 467 33.62 -13.33 2.11
CA ARG A 467 32.74 -14.44 2.49
C ARG A 467 32.26 -14.33 3.93
N PHE A 468 33.14 -13.94 4.86
CA PHE A 468 32.79 -13.67 6.24
C PHE A 468 31.77 -12.55 6.34
N VAL A 469 32.01 -11.38 5.75
CA VAL A 469 31.10 -10.24 5.80
C VAL A 469 29.73 -10.61 5.20
N ARG A 470 29.73 -11.25 4.03
CA ARG A 470 28.48 -11.63 3.35
C ARG A 470 27.66 -12.66 4.12
N TYR A 471 28.28 -13.49 4.93
CA TYR A 471 27.56 -14.46 5.77
C TYR A 471 26.72 -13.77 6.87
N HIS A 472 27.05 -12.55 7.24
CA HIS A 472 26.32 -11.75 8.21
C HIS A 472 25.13 -10.98 7.62
N PHE A 473 24.86 -11.12 6.32
CA PHE A 473 23.68 -10.59 5.64
C PHE A 473 22.72 -11.72 5.33
N GLN A 474 21.61 -11.75 6.04
CA GLN A 474 20.54 -12.76 5.96
C GLN A 474 19.36 -12.22 5.18
N ASP A 475 18.69 -13.03 4.36
CA ASP A 475 17.39 -12.72 3.78
C ASP A 475 16.29 -12.67 4.85
N ASN A 476 15.25 -11.92 4.61
CA ASN A 476 14.15 -11.63 5.53
C ASN A 476 14.57 -10.84 6.79
N SER A 477 13.72 -9.90 7.18
CA SER A 477 13.89 -9.11 8.39
C SER A 477 13.36 -9.83 9.62
N VAL A 478 14.20 -10.03 10.62
CA VAL A 478 13.84 -10.60 11.92
C VAL A 478 14.01 -9.55 13.00
N PHE A 479 12.95 -9.19 13.70
CA PHE A 479 12.95 -8.17 14.75
C PHE A 479 12.81 -8.81 16.13
N ILE A 480 13.49 -8.30 17.14
CA ILE A 480 13.09 -8.53 18.53
C ILE A 480 11.66 -8.01 18.70
N LYS A 481 10.74 -8.84 19.20
CA LYS A 481 9.30 -8.64 19.17
C LYS A 481 8.68 -8.67 17.74
N GLY A 482 9.34 -9.31 16.78
CA GLY A 482 8.77 -9.69 15.50
C GLY A 482 8.10 -11.06 15.55
N GLU A 483 7.94 -11.67 14.37
CA GLU A 483 7.44 -13.05 14.25
C GLU A 483 8.24 -14.02 15.12
N LYS A 484 7.54 -14.85 15.90
CA LYS A 484 8.18 -15.92 16.69
C LYS A 484 8.58 -17.06 15.78
N VAL A 485 9.84 -17.40 15.81
CA VAL A 485 10.38 -18.53 15.06
C VAL A 485 11.29 -19.37 15.95
N GLU A 486 11.38 -20.67 15.68
CA GLU A 486 12.25 -21.58 16.40
C GLU A 486 13.09 -22.39 15.41
N ASN A 487 14.40 -22.23 15.50
CA ASN A 487 15.38 -22.89 14.62
C ASN A 487 15.05 -22.81 13.12
N LYS A 488 14.54 -21.66 12.67
CA LYS A 488 14.15 -21.43 11.29
C LYS A 488 15.38 -21.07 10.46
N ALA A 489 15.60 -21.82 9.37
CA ALA A 489 16.68 -21.54 8.44
C ALA A 489 16.35 -20.33 7.56
N TYR A 490 17.28 -19.38 7.48
CA TYR A 490 17.28 -18.26 6.56
C TYR A 490 18.56 -18.27 5.74
N LEU A 491 18.48 -17.92 4.47
CA LEU A 491 19.65 -17.89 3.61
C LEU A 491 20.47 -16.63 3.85
N THR A 492 21.80 -16.79 3.82
CA THR A 492 22.73 -15.67 3.87
C THR A 492 23.18 -15.26 2.46
N SER A 493 23.96 -14.19 2.35
CA SER A 493 24.52 -13.75 1.07
C SER A 493 25.81 -14.47 0.67
N THR A 494 26.24 -15.50 1.42
CA THR A 494 27.45 -16.30 1.13
C THR A 494 27.09 -17.62 0.44
N ILE A 495 27.76 -17.90 -0.68
CA ILE A 495 27.55 -19.09 -1.49
C ILE A 495 28.53 -20.20 -1.08
N ASN A 496 28.01 -21.41 -0.93
CA ASN A 496 28.80 -22.63 -0.90
C ASN A 496 29.15 -23.02 -2.35
N GLU A 497 30.40 -22.84 -2.73
CA GLU A 497 30.87 -23.06 -4.11
C GLU A 497 30.72 -24.53 -4.56
N ALA A 498 30.83 -25.48 -3.64
CA ALA A 498 30.70 -26.90 -3.97
C ALA A 498 29.26 -27.30 -4.33
N SER A 499 28.26 -26.70 -3.69
CA SER A 499 26.84 -27.02 -3.91
C SER A 499 26.10 -25.97 -4.75
N ASN A 500 26.71 -24.81 -5.00
CA ASN A 500 26.11 -23.62 -5.62
C ASN A 500 24.80 -23.18 -4.93
N LYS A 501 24.77 -23.29 -3.60
CA LYS A 501 23.65 -22.87 -2.74
C LYS A 501 24.14 -21.86 -1.72
N PHE A 502 23.25 -20.96 -1.30
CA PHE A 502 23.56 -20.06 -0.18
C PHE A 502 23.62 -20.85 1.14
N TYR A 503 24.59 -20.47 1.99
CA TYR A 503 24.65 -21.01 3.34
C TYR A 503 23.50 -20.46 4.19
N PRO A 504 22.83 -21.29 5.00
CA PRO A 504 21.84 -20.82 5.96
C PRO A 504 22.46 -20.32 7.26
N VAL A 505 21.67 -19.54 7.98
CA VAL A 505 21.78 -19.30 9.44
C VAL A 505 20.45 -19.68 10.06
N TYR A 506 20.47 -20.29 11.23
CA TYR A 506 19.28 -20.80 11.92
C TYR A 506 18.94 -19.86 13.07
N VAL A 507 17.73 -19.32 13.03
CA VAL A 507 17.29 -18.26 13.93
C VAL A 507 16.19 -18.76 14.85
N THR A 508 16.33 -18.50 16.15
CA THR A 508 15.27 -18.59 17.13
C THR A 508 14.97 -17.21 17.68
N ASN A 509 13.72 -16.74 17.46
CA ASN A 509 13.20 -15.49 18.00
C ASN A 509 12.07 -15.78 18.97
N LYS A 510 12.36 -15.75 20.26
CA LYS A 510 11.42 -16.13 21.31
C LYS A 510 11.66 -15.31 22.57
N ASP A 511 10.58 -14.93 23.25
CA ASP A 511 10.59 -14.24 24.53
C ASP A 511 11.46 -12.97 24.55
N GLY A 512 11.44 -12.23 23.43
CA GLY A 512 12.22 -11.00 23.28
C GLY A 512 13.73 -11.22 23.11
N ASN A 513 14.14 -12.42 22.69
CA ASN A 513 15.54 -12.76 22.42
C ASN A 513 15.67 -13.36 21.02
N ILE A 514 16.74 -12.99 20.33
CA ILE A 514 17.16 -13.64 19.08
C ILE A 514 18.46 -14.37 19.35
N THR A 515 18.47 -15.67 19.08
CA THR A 515 19.66 -16.53 19.12
C THR A 515 19.91 -17.13 17.75
N LEU A 516 21.17 -17.29 17.42
CA LEU A 516 21.65 -17.73 16.12
C LEU A 516 22.47 -19.01 16.27
N VAL A 517 22.25 -19.95 15.37
CA VAL A 517 23.11 -21.10 15.15
C VAL A 517 23.59 -21.02 13.70
N ASP A 518 24.89 -20.92 13.53
CA ASP A 518 25.50 -20.87 12.20
C ASP A 518 25.70 -22.27 11.60
N GLU A 519 26.10 -22.32 10.34
CA GLU A 519 26.28 -23.61 9.64
C GLU A 519 27.41 -24.45 10.24
N ALA A 520 28.44 -23.80 10.79
CA ALA A 520 29.55 -24.50 11.44
C ALA A 520 29.14 -25.22 12.73
N ASP A 521 28.22 -24.65 13.48
CA ASP A 521 27.69 -25.21 14.75
C ASP A 521 26.36 -25.99 14.55
N TYR A 522 25.83 -26.06 13.33
CA TYR A 522 24.58 -26.77 13.07
C TYR A 522 24.68 -28.26 13.46
N GLY A 523 23.75 -28.70 14.30
CA GLY A 523 23.73 -30.08 14.83
C GLY A 523 24.58 -30.31 16.09
N THR A 524 25.37 -29.34 16.53
CA THR A 524 26.15 -29.44 17.79
C THR A 524 25.32 -29.16 19.04
N GLY A 525 24.16 -28.49 18.88
CA GLY A 525 23.34 -27.98 19.98
C GLY A 525 23.88 -26.68 20.63
N ARG A 526 24.93 -26.12 20.06
CA ARG A 526 25.53 -24.86 20.54
C ARG A 526 24.81 -23.67 19.89
N VAL A 527 24.55 -22.61 20.65
CA VAL A 527 24.18 -21.29 20.16
C VAL A 527 25.46 -20.55 19.76
N SER A 528 25.56 -20.15 18.48
CA SER A 528 26.76 -19.50 17.95
C SER A 528 26.84 -18.03 18.41
N ALA A 529 25.70 -17.30 18.32
CA ALA A 529 25.67 -15.90 18.76
C ALA A 529 24.26 -15.51 19.26
N ARG A 530 24.19 -14.39 19.98
CA ARG A 530 22.95 -13.76 20.47
C ARG A 530 22.92 -12.29 20.13
N VAL A 531 21.72 -11.77 19.86
CA VAL A 531 21.54 -10.34 19.67
C VAL A 531 21.76 -9.61 21.01
N VAL A 532 22.63 -8.60 20.96
CA VAL A 532 22.91 -7.69 22.09
C VAL A 532 21.72 -6.73 22.26
N LYS A 533 21.14 -6.69 23.47
CA LYS A 533 19.95 -5.88 23.76
C LYS A 533 20.29 -4.53 24.41
N THR A 534 21.37 -3.93 24.02
CA THR A 534 21.69 -2.55 24.39
C THR A 534 20.95 -1.59 23.48
N GLU A 535 20.33 -0.57 24.04
CA GLU A 535 19.63 0.44 23.24
C GLU A 535 20.58 1.07 22.21
N GLY A 536 20.07 1.25 20.99
CA GLY A 536 20.84 1.84 19.89
C GLY A 536 21.70 0.88 19.09
N VAL A 537 21.71 -0.45 19.40
CA VAL A 537 22.46 -1.46 18.62
C VAL A 537 21.61 -2.62 18.11
N TYR A 538 20.30 -2.62 18.34
CA TYR A 538 19.40 -3.64 17.81
C TYR A 538 18.10 -3.03 17.24
N ASN A 539 17.40 -3.77 16.40
CA ASN A 539 16.21 -3.31 15.68
C ASN A 539 16.44 -2.00 14.92
N LEU A 540 17.66 -1.75 14.44
CA LEU A 540 17.97 -0.55 13.67
C LEU A 540 17.48 -0.73 12.24
N MET A 541 16.46 0.02 11.90
CA MET A 541 15.79 -0.07 10.58
C MET A 541 16.48 0.82 9.58
N THR A 542 16.77 0.27 8.39
CA THR A 542 17.45 0.97 7.30
C THR A 542 16.72 0.78 5.98
N ARG A 543 16.98 1.69 5.04
CA ARG A 543 16.46 1.65 3.68
C ARG A 543 17.53 2.12 2.69
N ASP A 544 18.05 1.20 1.90
CA ASP A 544 18.89 1.54 0.74
C ASP A 544 17.99 1.82 -0.46
N MET A 545 18.15 2.97 -1.11
CA MET A 545 17.32 3.36 -2.26
C MET A 545 18.14 3.36 -3.54
N THR A 546 17.54 2.92 -4.65
CA THR A 546 18.02 3.16 -6.01
C THR A 546 17.15 4.25 -6.61
N LEU A 547 17.79 5.35 -7.02
CA LEU A 547 17.10 6.51 -7.55
C LEU A 547 17.29 6.56 -9.07
N ASN A 548 16.19 6.84 -9.78
CA ASN A 548 16.25 7.08 -11.22
C ASN A 548 16.71 8.52 -11.46
N SER A 549 17.82 8.68 -12.16
CA SER A 549 18.31 9.96 -12.64
C SER A 549 18.03 10.09 -14.13
N GLY A 550 16.77 10.32 -14.51
CA GLY A 550 16.39 10.60 -15.90
C GLY A 550 17.06 11.86 -16.46
N ASP A 551 17.44 12.77 -15.58
CA ASP A 551 18.33 13.90 -15.85
C ASP A 551 19.57 13.75 -14.97
N LYS A 552 20.76 13.86 -15.54
CA LYS A 552 22.04 13.65 -14.83
C LYS A 552 22.24 14.58 -13.62
N GLU A 553 21.38 15.55 -13.46
CA GLU A 553 21.45 16.54 -12.38
C GLU A 553 20.41 16.36 -11.28
N LYS A 554 19.34 15.55 -11.49
CA LYS A 554 18.21 15.46 -10.55
C LYS A 554 17.66 14.04 -10.48
N ALA A 555 17.81 13.40 -9.34
CA ALA A 555 17.08 12.17 -9.07
C ALA A 555 15.61 12.50 -8.81
N THR A 556 14.69 11.92 -9.56
CA THR A 556 13.27 12.29 -9.52
C THR A 556 12.37 11.24 -8.90
N THR A 557 12.69 9.96 -9.09
CA THR A 557 11.87 8.84 -8.61
C THR A 557 12.70 7.79 -7.89
N ILE A 558 12.07 7.09 -6.95
CA ILE A 558 12.62 5.86 -6.36
C ILE A 558 12.32 4.73 -7.34
N GLU A 559 13.36 4.10 -7.88
CA GLU A 559 13.25 2.97 -8.80
C GLU A 559 13.17 1.64 -8.05
N ALA A 560 13.98 1.50 -7.00
CA ALA A 560 13.98 0.34 -6.14
C ALA A 560 14.44 0.69 -4.73
N TYR A 561 14.10 -0.14 -3.77
CA TYR A 561 14.54 0.00 -2.39
C TYR A 561 14.76 -1.36 -1.74
N THR A 562 15.70 -1.40 -0.79
CA THR A 562 16.03 -2.56 0.03
C THR A 562 15.92 -2.16 1.49
N TYR A 563 15.13 -2.88 2.26
CA TYR A 563 15.06 -2.68 3.70
C TYR A 563 16.00 -3.63 4.42
N ALA A 564 16.55 -3.18 5.54
CA ALA A 564 17.24 -4.09 6.45
C ALA A 564 17.02 -3.67 7.90
N VAL A 565 17.06 -4.67 8.77
CA VAL A 565 17.20 -4.48 10.22
C VAL A 565 18.60 -4.88 10.64
N ILE A 566 19.28 -4.02 11.40
CA ILE A 566 20.62 -4.27 11.88
C ILE A 566 20.56 -4.63 13.37
N HIS A 567 21.28 -5.69 13.74
CA HIS A 567 21.47 -6.14 15.11
C HIS A 567 22.94 -6.35 15.40
N GLN A 568 23.43 -5.82 16.52
CA GLN A 568 24.69 -6.27 17.08
C GLN A 568 24.53 -7.68 17.67
N ILE A 569 25.53 -8.52 17.46
CA ILE A 569 25.61 -9.87 18.04
C ILE A 569 26.88 -10.02 18.88
N ASP A 570 26.80 -10.89 19.89
CA ASP A 570 27.84 -11.07 20.89
C ASP A 570 29.05 -11.89 20.41
N ASP A 571 28.94 -12.61 19.31
CA ASP A 571 30.02 -13.42 18.72
C ASP A 571 29.95 -13.36 17.18
N VAL A 572 30.95 -13.88 16.48
CA VAL A 572 31.03 -14.00 15.03
C VAL A 572 30.26 -15.23 14.55
N LEU A 573 29.77 -15.21 13.30
CA LEU A 573 29.09 -16.33 12.65
C LEU A 573 29.99 -16.96 11.57
N TRP A 574 29.96 -18.30 11.47
CA TRP A 574 30.74 -19.06 10.53
C TRP A 574 29.89 -19.99 9.65
N PHE A 575 30.30 -20.15 8.40
CA PHE A 575 29.66 -21.07 7.46
C PHE A 575 30.41 -22.40 7.30
N GLU A 576 31.68 -22.46 7.74
CA GLU A 576 32.55 -23.62 7.74
C GLU A 576 33.42 -23.56 8.99
N GLN A 577 33.92 -24.70 9.46
CA GLN A 577 34.89 -24.70 10.58
C GLN A 577 36.14 -23.90 10.19
N PRO A 578 36.58 -22.93 10.99
CA PRO A 578 37.76 -22.13 10.68
C PRO A 578 39.01 -23.03 10.54
N LYS A 579 39.77 -22.79 9.46
CA LYS A 579 41.04 -23.52 9.28
C LYS A 579 42.06 -23.05 10.32
N GLY A 580 42.44 -23.92 11.26
CA GLY A 580 43.49 -23.63 12.23
C GLY A 580 43.28 -24.15 13.66
N GLU A 581 42.08 -24.53 14.04
CA GLU A 581 41.88 -25.20 15.33
C GLU A 581 42.01 -26.73 15.20
N ASN A 582 43.00 -27.29 15.89
CA ASN A 582 43.01 -28.70 16.21
C ASN A 582 41.83 -28.97 17.17
N VAL A 583 40.78 -29.61 16.64
CA VAL A 583 39.55 -30.04 17.37
C VAL A 583 39.83 -30.94 18.58
N LYS A 584 41.08 -31.13 18.99
CA LYS A 584 41.47 -32.06 20.04
C LYS A 584 41.50 -31.48 21.44
N ASP A 585 41.37 -30.18 21.65
CA ASP A 585 41.56 -29.56 22.97
C ASP A 585 40.32 -28.94 23.61
N GLN A 586 39.11 -29.23 23.10
CA GLN A 586 37.87 -28.89 23.80
C GLN A 586 37.15 -30.15 24.30
N LYS A 587 37.66 -30.75 25.36
CA LYS A 587 36.93 -31.68 26.22
C LYS A 587 36.72 -31.07 27.59
#